data_2ac39420bbbee1bc1dafb9a54d7d23a1
#
_entry.id   2ac39420bbbee1bc1dafb9a54d7d23a1
#
_cell.length_a   1.000
_cell.length_b   1.000
_cell.length_c   1.000
_cell.angle_alpha   90.00
_cell.angle_beta   90.00
_cell.angle_gamma   90.00
#
_symmetry.space_group_name_H-M   'P 1'
#
loop_
_entity.id
_entity.type
_entity.pdbx_description
1 polymer ?
#
loop_
_entity_poly.entity_id
_entity_poly.type
_entity_poly.pdbx_seq_one_letter_code
_entity_poly.pdbx_strand_id
1 'polypeptide(L)'
;MFKILTIDDDPAMTELLTLLLKTRGLDASMANSGEDGIKLIREISPDVVILDLMMPGMDGWQVCTEVRSFSNVPILILTALDSPGMVASALDAGADDYLVKPVPSGVLIAHLNTLTRRAGTDKSIKNQISINAATLPV
;
A
#
# COMPACT_ATOMS: atom_id res chain seq x y z
N MET A 1 -6.39 8.38 14.11
CA MET A 1 -6.76 8.37 12.69
C MET A 1 -5.95 7.32 11.94
N PHE A 2 -6.56 6.65 11.02
CA PHE A 2 -5.94 5.56 10.28
C PHE A 2 -4.97 6.11 9.23
N LYS A 3 -3.73 5.61 9.26
CA LYS A 3 -2.64 6.13 8.42
C LYS A 3 -2.26 5.15 7.33
N ILE A 4 -2.23 5.62 6.10
CA ILE A 4 -1.78 4.82 4.96
C ILE A 4 -0.60 5.53 4.30
N LEU A 5 0.46 4.78 4.02
CA LEU A 5 1.62 5.28 3.29
C LEU A 5 1.68 4.61 1.93
N THR A 6 1.78 5.40 0.87
CA THR A 6 1.99 4.89 -0.49
C THR A 6 3.44 5.14 -0.91
N ILE A 7 4.10 4.09 -1.38
CA ILE A 7 5.47 4.15 -1.89
C ILE A 7 5.47 3.74 -3.36
N ASP A 8 5.75 4.67 -4.25
CA ASP A 8 5.78 4.47 -5.69
C ASP A 8 6.65 5.57 -6.29
N ASP A 9 7.53 5.25 -7.22
CA ASP A 9 8.41 6.24 -7.83
C ASP A 9 7.70 7.18 -8.79
N ASP A 10 6.47 6.89 -9.16
CA ASP A 10 5.65 7.75 -10.00
C ASP A 10 4.86 8.76 -9.15
N PRO A 11 5.23 10.05 -9.16
CA PRO A 11 4.53 11.06 -8.37
C PRO A 11 3.05 11.19 -8.73
N ALA A 12 2.69 10.96 -9.99
CA ALA A 12 1.29 11.03 -10.39
C ALA A 12 0.47 9.95 -9.69
N MET A 13 1.04 8.76 -9.52
CA MET A 13 0.36 7.67 -8.82
C MET A 13 0.24 7.96 -7.33
N THR A 14 1.31 8.42 -6.68
CA THR A 14 1.25 8.71 -5.24
C THR A 14 0.29 9.87 -4.94
N GLU A 15 0.25 10.88 -5.81
CA GLU A 15 -0.69 11.99 -5.67
C GLU A 15 -2.14 11.51 -5.83
N LEU A 16 -2.40 10.69 -6.84
CA LEU A 16 -3.74 10.14 -7.09
C LEU A 16 -4.22 9.33 -5.88
N LEU A 17 -3.40 8.41 -5.39
CA LEU A 17 -3.76 7.57 -4.25
C LEU A 17 -3.94 8.39 -2.98
N THR A 18 -3.06 9.36 -2.75
CA THR A 18 -3.18 10.24 -1.59
C THR A 18 -4.50 11.00 -1.62
N LEU A 19 -4.86 11.57 -2.76
CA LEU A 19 -6.12 12.28 -2.92
C LEU A 19 -7.32 11.35 -2.70
N LEU A 20 -7.30 10.19 -3.33
CA LEU A 20 -8.37 9.20 -3.19
C LEU A 20 -8.58 8.82 -1.73
N LEU A 21 -7.51 8.51 -1.02
CA LEU A 21 -7.59 8.08 0.37
C LEU A 21 -8.06 9.21 1.28
N LYS A 22 -7.58 10.42 1.04
CA LYS A 22 -8.02 11.59 1.83
C LYS A 22 -9.50 11.90 1.64
N THR A 23 -10.04 11.72 0.44
CA THR A 23 -11.46 11.91 0.21
C THR A 23 -12.31 10.90 0.96
N ARG A 24 -11.72 9.81 1.43
CA ARG A 24 -12.36 8.77 2.23
C ARG A 24 -12.13 8.97 3.74
N GLY A 25 -11.58 10.10 4.15
CA GLY A 25 -11.34 10.40 5.55
C GLY A 25 -10.12 9.74 6.16
N LEU A 26 -9.21 9.23 5.33
CA LEU A 26 -8.00 8.57 5.79
C LEU A 26 -6.82 9.53 5.82
N ASP A 27 -5.88 9.28 6.73
CA ASP A 27 -4.62 10.02 6.76
C ASP A 27 -3.66 9.36 5.79
N ALA A 28 -3.34 10.06 4.71
CA ALA A 28 -2.52 9.50 3.63
C ALA A 28 -1.22 10.27 3.49
N SER A 29 -0.13 9.54 3.44
CA SER A 29 1.21 10.04 3.19
C SER A 29 1.80 9.34 1.99
N MET A 30 2.85 9.89 1.40
CA MET A 30 3.48 9.32 0.22
C MET A 30 4.99 9.46 0.24
N ALA A 31 5.65 8.52 -0.41
CA ALA A 31 7.08 8.55 -0.67
C ALA A 31 7.32 8.11 -2.11
N ASN A 32 8.33 8.67 -2.76
CA ASN A 32 8.63 8.37 -4.16
C ASN A 32 9.95 7.61 -4.35
N SER A 33 10.44 7.00 -3.29
CA SER A 33 11.57 6.07 -3.33
C SER A 33 11.47 5.07 -2.20
N GLY A 34 12.17 3.96 -2.34
CA GLY A 34 12.21 2.95 -1.27
C GLY A 34 12.84 3.49 0.01
N GLU A 35 13.93 4.23 -0.13
CA GLU A 35 14.64 4.81 1.01
C GLU A 35 13.76 5.78 1.79
N ASP A 36 13.08 6.69 1.08
CA ASP A 36 12.17 7.64 1.72
C ASP A 36 10.98 6.92 2.35
N GLY A 37 10.49 5.88 1.69
CA GLY A 37 9.41 5.07 2.22
C GLY A 37 9.78 4.41 3.54
N ILE A 38 10.94 3.79 3.62
CA ILE A 38 11.41 3.14 4.84
C ILE A 38 11.58 4.17 5.97
N LYS A 39 12.13 5.32 5.64
CA LYS A 39 12.28 6.40 6.62
C LYS A 39 10.92 6.85 7.17
N LEU A 40 9.93 7.02 6.30
CA LEU A 40 8.59 7.40 6.74
C LEU A 40 7.91 6.31 7.55
N ILE A 41 8.11 5.04 7.23
CA ILE A 41 7.56 3.95 8.04
C ILE A 41 8.05 4.06 9.48
N ARG A 42 9.33 4.36 9.67
CA ARG A 42 9.89 4.53 11.02
C ARG A 42 9.34 5.77 11.72
N GLU A 43 9.15 6.85 10.98
CA GLU A 43 8.72 8.14 11.55
C GLU A 43 7.25 8.17 11.93
N ILE A 44 6.37 7.65 11.07
CA ILE A 44 4.93 7.81 11.25
C ILE A 44 4.20 6.55 11.69
N SER A 45 4.85 5.39 11.63
CA SER A 45 4.23 4.10 11.95
C SER A 45 2.88 3.93 11.27
N PRO A 46 2.83 3.83 9.93
CA PRO A 46 1.55 3.71 9.23
C PRO A 46 0.85 2.40 9.58
N ASP A 47 -0.45 2.38 9.39
CA ASP A 47 -1.26 1.19 9.64
C ASP A 47 -1.23 0.22 8.45
N VAL A 48 -1.03 0.73 7.25
CA VAL A 48 -0.85 -0.08 6.02
C VAL A 48 0.09 0.66 5.08
N VAL A 49 0.90 -0.09 4.36
CA VAL A 49 1.77 0.43 3.30
C VAL A 49 1.29 -0.12 1.96
N ILE A 50 1.10 0.77 0.99
CA ILE A 50 0.89 0.41 -0.42
C ILE A 50 2.22 0.61 -1.13
N LEU A 51 2.72 -0.43 -1.80
CA LEU A 51 4.09 -0.45 -2.31
C LEU A 51 4.15 -0.94 -3.74
N ASP A 52 4.79 -0.20 -4.63
CA ASP A 52 5.12 -0.68 -5.97
C ASP A 52 6.43 -1.47 -5.93
N LEU A 53 6.52 -2.52 -6.74
CA LEU A 53 7.72 -3.33 -6.86
C LEU A 53 8.76 -2.69 -7.78
N MET A 54 8.32 -2.01 -8.84
CA MET A 54 9.22 -1.48 -9.85
C MET A 54 9.62 -0.05 -9.53
N MET A 55 10.74 0.09 -8.85
CA MET A 55 11.32 1.39 -8.55
C MET A 55 12.81 1.37 -8.86
N PRO A 56 13.37 2.47 -9.39
CA PRO A 56 14.80 2.54 -9.59
C PRO A 56 15.53 2.60 -8.25
N GLY A 57 16.75 2.10 -8.22
CA GLY A 57 17.52 2.02 -6.99
C GLY A 57 17.00 0.89 -6.11
N MET A 58 16.44 1.21 -4.96
CA MET A 58 15.85 0.23 -4.06
C MET A 58 14.48 -0.16 -4.57
N ASP A 59 14.31 -1.40 -5.01
CA ASP A 59 13.03 -1.92 -5.50
C ASP A 59 12.10 -2.34 -4.35
N GLY A 60 10.87 -2.71 -4.70
CA GLY A 60 9.86 -3.06 -3.70
C GLY A 60 10.16 -4.34 -2.93
N TRP A 61 10.83 -5.32 -3.54
CA TRP A 61 11.25 -6.53 -2.81
C TRP A 61 12.24 -6.19 -1.70
N GLN A 62 13.20 -5.33 -2.02
CA GLN A 62 14.19 -4.85 -1.04
C GLN A 62 13.51 -4.07 0.08
N VAL A 63 12.52 -3.23 -0.25
CA VAL A 63 11.74 -2.50 0.75
C VAL A 63 11.04 -3.49 1.70
N CYS A 64 10.36 -4.50 1.16
CA CYS A 64 9.70 -5.52 1.99
C CYS A 64 10.69 -6.18 2.94
N THR A 65 11.80 -6.67 2.44
CA THR A 65 12.80 -7.35 3.24
C THR A 65 13.32 -6.45 4.35
N GLU A 66 13.64 -5.22 4.02
CA GLU A 66 14.18 -4.29 5.01
C GLU A 66 13.15 -3.90 6.06
N VAL A 67 11.92 -3.62 5.64
CA VAL A 67 10.83 -3.29 6.57
C VAL A 67 10.60 -4.43 7.54
N ARG A 68 10.63 -5.68 7.08
CA ARG A 68 10.41 -6.83 7.96
C ARG A 68 11.49 -7.03 9.01
N SER A 69 12.64 -6.41 8.86
CA SER A 69 13.67 -6.44 9.91
C SER A 69 13.28 -5.61 11.15
N PHE A 70 12.31 -4.71 11.05
CA PHE A 70 11.91 -3.87 12.17
C PHE A 70 10.39 -3.68 12.33
N SER A 71 9.56 -4.17 11.43
CA SER A 71 8.11 -3.89 11.47
C SER A 71 7.30 -5.03 10.88
N ASN A 72 6.12 -5.26 11.45
CA ASN A 72 5.12 -6.18 10.91
C ASN A 72 3.98 -5.43 10.21
N VAL A 73 4.18 -4.17 9.85
CA VAL A 73 3.14 -3.38 9.19
C VAL A 73 2.60 -4.12 7.96
N PRO A 74 1.28 -4.18 7.77
CA PRO A 74 0.72 -4.78 6.57
C PRO A 74 1.22 -4.07 5.31
N ILE A 75 1.67 -4.85 4.32
CA ILE A 75 2.16 -4.34 3.05
C ILE A 75 1.30 -4.91 1.93
N LEU A 76 0.66 -4.03 1.17
CA LEU A 76 -0.09 -4.35 -0.02
C LEU A 76 0.72 -3.92 -1.24
N ILE A 77 1.10 -4.88 -2.08
CA ILE A 77 1.78 -4.58 -3.33
C ILE A 77 0.75 -4.10 -4.35
N LEU A 78 1.04 -2.99 -5.00
CA LEU A 78 0.24 -2.47 -6.10
C LEU A 78 1.19 -2.13 -7.24
N THR A 79 1.22 -2.97 -8.27
CA THR A 79 2.24 -2.90 -9.32
C THR A 79 1.68 -3.36 -10.66
N ALA A 80 2.34 -2.97 -11.75
CA ALA A 80 1.99 -3.44 -13.09
C ALA A 80 2.49 -4.86 -13.40
N LEU A 81 3.34 -5.43 -12.55
CA LEU A 81 3.86 -6.78 -12.74
C LEU A 81 2.81 -7.82 -12.38
N ASP A 82 2.56 -8.76 -13.29
CA ASP A 82 1.45 -9.71 -13.15
C ASP A 82 1.87 -11.18 -13.21
N SER A 83 3.15 -11.51 -13.31
CA SER A 83 3.56 -12.90 -13.41
C SER A 83 3.44 -13.64 -12.06
N PRO A 84 3.02 -14.91 -12.07
CA PRO A 84 2.89 -15.68 -10.83
C PRO A 84 4.19 -15.79 -10.03
N GLY A 85 5.33 -15.86 -10.71
CA GLY A 85 6.62 -15.89 -10.03
C GLY A 85 6.94 -14.62 -9.26
N MET A 86 6.56 -13.48 -9.80
CA MET A 86 6.76 -12.19 -9.12
C MET A 86 5.82 -12.03 -7.95
N VAL A 87 4.59 -12.51 -8.07
CA VAL A 87 3.63 -12.54 -6.95
C VAL A 87 4.20 -13.37 -5.80
N ALA A 88 4.61 -14.59 -6.09
CA ALA A 88 5.17 -15.49 -5.07
C ALA A 88 6.40 -14.88 -4.41
N SER A 89 7.29 -14.30 -5.20
CA SER A 89 8.51 -13.67 -4.73
C SER A 89 8.24 -12.51 -3.77
N ALA A 90 7.24 -11.67 -4.08
CA ALA A 90 6.87 -10.56 -3.23
C ALA A 90 6.26 -11.03 -1.89
N LEU A 91 5.41 -12.04 -1.94
CA LEU A 91 4.83 -12.61 -0.71
C LEU A 91 5.92 -13.25 0.15
N ASP A 92 6.86 -13.96 -0.46
CA ASP A 92 8.01 -14.53 0.26
C ASP A 92 8.90 -13.45 0.88
N ALA A 93 9.01 -12.29 0.24
CA ALA A 93 9.79 -11.17 0.77
C ALA A 93 9.10 -10.47 1.94
N GLY A 94 7.84 -10.80 2.21
CA GLY A 94 7.12 -10.29 3.36
C GLY A 94 5.88 -9.47 3.07
N ALA A 95 5.45 -9.36 1.81
CA ALA A 95 4.20 -8.70 1.48
C ALA A 95 3.01 -9.53 1.95
N ASP A 96 1.93 -8.85 2.31
CA ASP A 96 0.70 -9.50 2.81
C ASP A 96 -0.33 -9.70 1.72
N ASP A 97 -0.28 -8.91 0.66
CA ASP A 97 -1.26 -8.96 -0.42
C ASP A 97 -0.66 -8.38 -1.70
N TYR A 98 -1.32 -8.62 -2.83
CA TYR A 98 -0.79 -8.27 -4.14
C TYR A 98 -1.94 -7.91 -5.09
N LEU A 99 -1.89 -6.72 -5.67
CA LEU A 99 -2.83 -6.27 -6.69
C LEU A 99 -2.08 -5.79 -7.93
N VAL A 100 -2.63 -6.08 -9.10
CA VAL A 100 -2.03 -5.69 -10.38
C VAL A 100 -2.75 -4.46 -10.92
N LYS A 101 -1.98 -3.43 -11.28
CA LYS A 101 -2.53 -2.22 -11.94
C LYS A 101 -2.95 -2.53 -13.36
N PRO A 102 -4.02 -1.91 -13.85
CA PRO A 102 -4.93 -1.04 -13.13
C PRO A 102 -5.93 -1.85 -12.30
N VAL A 103 -6.30 -1.34 -11.13
CA VAL A 103 -7.28 -1.97 -10.27
C VAL A 103 -8.37 -0.94 -9.92
N PRO A 104 -9.65 -1.31 -9.91
CA PRO A 104 -10.70 -0.40 -9.48
C PRO A 104 -10.47 0.04 -8.02
N SER A 105 -10.69 1.30 -7.74
CA SER A 105 -10.42 1.84 -6.40
C SER A 105 -11.16 1.12 -5.29
N GLY A 106 -12.39 0.64 -5.53
CA GLY A 106 -13.12 -0.12 -4.51
C GLY A 106 -12.51 -1.48 -4.22
N VAL A 107 -11.85 -2.11 -5.20
CA VAL A 107 -11.13 -3.35 -4.96
C VAL A 107 -9.94 -3.07 -4.06
N LEU A 108 -9.19 -2.01 -4.33
CA LEU A 108 -8.09 -1.58 -3.46
C LEU A 108 -8.58 -1.34 -2.03
N ILE A 109 -9.67 -0.59 -1.89
CA ILE A 109 -10.25 -0.28 -0.59
C ILE A 109 -10.68 -1.56 0.16
N ALA A 110 -11.29 -2.50 -0.55
CA ALA A 110 -11.69 -3.77 0.05
C ALA A 110 -10.49 -4.55 0.59
N HIS A 111 -9.40 -4.56 -0.14
CA HIS A 111 -8.16 -5.21 0.32
C HIS A 111 -7.55 -4.49 1.52
N LEU A 112 -7.56 -3.16 1.51
CA LEU A 112 -7.10 -2.38 2.67
C LEU A 112 -7.94 -2.70 3.92
N ASN A 113 -9.25 -2.82 3.77
CA ASN A 113 -10.13 -3.21 4.87
C ASN A 113 -9.76 -4.59 5.43
N THR A 114 -9.49 -5.54 4.56
CA THR A 114 -9.09 -6.89 4.98
C THR A 114 -7.79 -6.86 5.77
N LEU A 115 -6.79 -6.13 5.27
CA LEU A 115 -5.49 -6.04 5.93
C LEU A 115 -5.59 -5.39 7.31
N THR A 116 -6.40 -4.37 7.45
CA THR A 116 -6.56 -3.68 8.73
C THR A 116 -7.27 -4.55 9.76
N ARG A 117 -8.25 -5.34 9.35
CA ARG A 117 -8.90 -6.30 10.25
C ARG A 117 -7.90 -7.35 10.76
N ARG A 118 -7.07 -7.87 9.86
CA ARG A 118 -6.08 -8.89 10.20
C ARG A 118 -5.00 -8.36 11.13
N ALA A 119 -4.67 -7.08 10.99
CA ALA A 119 -3.69 -6.43 11.84
C ALA A 119 -4.26 -6.03 13.21
N GLY A 120 -5.56 -6.26 13.45
CA GLY A 120 -6.19 -5.83 14.69
C GLY A 120 -6.41 -4.34 14.79
N THR A 121 -6.21 -3.62 13.70
CA THR A 121 -6.49 -2.20 13.68
C THR A 121 -7.98 -1.95 13.55
N ASP A 122 -8.35 -0.73 13.87
CA ASP A 122 -9.72 -0.34 14.02
C ASP A 122 -10.60 -0.59 12.81
N LYS A 123 -11.87 -0.69 13.11
CA LYS A 123 -12.96 -0.80 12.17
C LYS A 123 -13.28 0.51 11.47
N SER A 124 -12.60 1.58 11.81
CA SER A 124 -12.90 2.90 11.26
C SER A 124 -12.82 2.97 9.74
N ILE A 125 -11.95 2.21 9.12
CA ILE A 125 -11.92 2.12 7.66
C ILE A 125 -13.22 1.57 7.12
N LYS A 126 -13.71 0.48 7.71
CA LYS A 126 -14.96 -0.14 7.28
C LYS A 126 -16.12 0.83 7.31
N ASN A 127 -16.14 1.68 8.33
CA ASN A 127 -17.23 2.63 8.51
C ASN A 127 -17.10 3.85 7.60
N GLN A 128 -15.90 4.22 7.22
CA GLN A 128 -15.64 5.40 6.43
C GLN A 128 -15.61 5.15 4.94
N ILE A 129 -15.43 3.92 4.52
CA ILE A 129 -15.28 3.60 3.12
C ILE A 129 -16.50 2.88 2.63
N SER A 130 -17.24 3.53 1.78
CA SER A 130 -18.29 2.90 1.01
C SER A 130 -17.66 2.22 -0.20
N ILE A 131 -17.79 0.91 -0.26
CA ILE A 131 -17.31 0.15 -1.41
C ILE A 131 -18.37 0.21 -2.46
N ASN A 132 -18.66 1.37 -2.91
CA ASN A 132 -19.68 1.54 -3.87
C ASN A 132 -19.04 1.83 -5.21
N ALA A 133 -19.39 1.04 -6.20
CA ALA A 133 -19.13 1.36 -7.57
C ALA A 133 -17.78 2.04 -7.75
N ALA A 134 -16.80 1.46 -7.32
CA ALA A 134 -15.52 2.06 -7.46
C ALA A 134 -15.12 2.05 -8.87
N THR A 135 -14.99 3.16 -9.29
CA THR A 135 -14.93 3.36 -10.69
C THR A 135 -13.62 3.90 -11.14
N LEU A 136 -12.85 4.49 -10.23
CA LEU A 136 -11.57 5.07 -10.57
C LEU A 136 -10.49 3.99 -10.53
N PRO A 137 -9.87 3.65 -11.66
CA PRO A 137 -8.75 2.70 -11.66
C PRO A 137 -7.48 3.35 -11.10
N VAL A 138 -6.74 2.59 -10.37
CA VAL A 138 -5.46 3.02 -9.79
C VAL A 138 -4.34 2.06 -10.10
#